data_c3b58405d40d54c1e3b044a786fb4e15
#
_entry.id   c3b58405d40d54c1e3b044a786fb4e15
#
_cell.length_a   1.000
_cell.length_b   1.000
_cell.length_c   1.000
_cell.angle_alpha   90.00
_cell.angle_beta   90.00
_cell.angle_gamma   90.00
#
_symmetry.space_group_name_H-M   'P 1'
#
loop_
_entity.id
_entity.type
_entity.pdbx_description
1 polymer ?
#
loop_
_entity_poly.entity_id
_entity_poly.type
_entity_poly.pdbx_seq_one_letter_code
_entity_poly.pdbx_strand_id
1 'polypeptide(L)'
;MNELHDKSVLVVDDDLGMLRAMTKVLANEGMQVTGVSDPVVVVKKLADSEKRFDLVITDLRMPVFSGRGVLALASALPELPVIIITAFGGPDIQAQALRLGAFAFLEKPVAAPQLIDVVKRALARSPIREA
;
A
#
# COMPACT_ATOMS: atom_id res chain seq x y z
N MET A 1 -0.52 4.27 23.20
CA MET A 1 -1.13 3.57 22.09
C MET A 1 -0.51 4.05 20.77
N ASN A 2 -0.20 3.11 19.91
CA ASN A 2 0.45 3.39 18.64
C ASN A 2 -0.57 3.90 17.63
N GLU A 3 -0.19 4.89 16.81
CA GLU A 3 -1.05 5.43 15.74
C GLU A 3 -1.45 4.38 14.70
N LEU A 4 -0.69 3.30 14.58
CA LEU A 4 -0.98 2.22 13.64
C LEU A 4 -1.89 1.15 14.21
N HIS A 5 -2.13 1.17 15.51
CA HIS A 5 -2.90 0.12 16.18
C HIS A 5 -4.31 0.01 15.58
N ASP A 6 -4.70 -1.20 15.21
CA ASP A 6 -5.99 -1.55 14.61
C ASP A 6 -6.27 -0.94 13.23
N LYS A 7 -5.33 -0.23 12.64
CA LYS A 7 -5.51 0.24 11.27
C LYS A 7 -5.34 -0.92 10.29
N SER A 8 -6.15 -0.92 9.24
CA SER A 8 -6.16 -2.01 8.25
C SER A 8 -5.36 -1.63 7.03
N VAL A 9 -4.47 -2.52 6.62
CA VAL A 9 -3.65 -2.32 5.43
C VAL A 9 -3.74 -3.51 4.50
N LEU A 10 -3.89 -3.23 3.21
CA LEU A 10 -3.81 -4.24 2.16
C LEU A 10 -2.41 -4.17 1.56
N VAL A 11 -1.65 -5.26 1.67
CA VAL A 11 -0.30 -5.34 1.12
C VAL A 11 -0.32 -6.27 -0.08
N VAL A 12 0.12 -5.77 -1.22
CA VAL A 12 0.07 -6.50 -2.49
C VAL A 12 1.48 -6.65 -3.04
N ASP A 13 1.97 -7.88 -3.16
CA ASP A 13 3.28 -8.18 -3.70
C ASP A 13 3.32 -9.64 -4.12
N ASP A 14 3.76 -9.93 -5.35
CA ASP A 14 3.89 -11.31 -5.81
C ASP A 14 5.15 -11.99 -5.27
N ASP A 15 6.09 -11.23 -4.72
CA ASP A 15 7.25 -11.77 -4.01
C ASP A 15 6.81 -12.15 -2.60
N LEU A 16 6.66 -13.44 -2.36
CA LEU A 16 6.16 -13.95 -1.08
C LEU A 16 7.09 -13.61 0.10
N GLY A 17 8.39 -13.58 -0.13
CA GLY A 17 9.34 -13.20 0.92
C GLY A 17 9.13 -11.77 1.37
N MET A 18 8.97 -10.87 0.40
CA MET A 18 8.74 -9.46 0.69
C MET A 18 7.37 -9.25 1.35
N LEU A 19 6.37 -9.96 0.85
CA LEU A 19 5.03 -9.90 1.42
C LEU A 19 5.03 -10.30 2.90
N ARG A 20 5.71 -11.41 3.22
CA ARG A 20 5.83 -11.86 4.61
C ARG A 20 6.59 -10.87 5.48
N ALA A 21 7.67 -10.31 4.95
CA ALA A 21 8.48 -9.36 5.70
C ALA A 21 7.69 -8.11 6.05
N MET A 22 7.00 -7.54 5.08
CA MET A 22 6.17 -6.36 5.33
C MET A 22 5.03 -6.66 6.28
N THR A 23 4.38 -7.81 6.10
CA THR A 23 3.28 -8.22 6.97
C THR A 23 3.76 -8.32 8.42
N LYS A 24 4.92 -8.93 8.63
CA LYS A 24 5.46 -9.09 9.98
C LYS A 24 5.76 -7.74 10.63
N VAL A 25 6.40 -6.85 9.89
CA VAL A 25 6.75 -5.53 10.40
C VAL A 25 5.49 -4.75 10.83
N LEU A 26 4.48 -4.75 9.97
CA LEU A 26 3.28 -3.96 10.24
C LEU A 26 2.38 -4.62 11.28
N ALA A 27 2.31 -5.94 11.30
CA ALA A 27 1.55 -6.63 12.34
C ALA A 27 2.17 -6.42 13.72
N ASN A 28 3.49 -6.34 13.80
CA ASN A 28 4.17 -6.05 15.06
C ASN A 28 3.83 -4.64 15.58
N GLU A 29 3.40 -3.74 14.70
CA GLU A 29 2.98 -2.41 15.09
C GLU A 29 1.49 -2.34 15.44
N GLY A 30 0.81 -3.48 15.45
CA GLY A 30 -0.61 -3.55 15.81
C GLY A 30 -1.58 -3.39 14.65
N MET A 31 -1.09 -3.34 13.42
CA MET A 31 -1.96 -3.23 12.25
C MET A 31 -2.63 -4.53 11.91
N GLN A 32 -3.81 -4.43 11.30
CA GLN A 32 -4.49 -5.57 10.71
C GLN A 32 -4.06 -5.66 9.25
N VAL A 33 -3.24 -6.66 8.94
CA VAL A 33 -2.63 -6.78 7.63
C VAL A 33 -3.33 -7.85 6.80
N THR A 34 -3.75 -7.49 5.59
CA THR A 34 -4.24 -8.44 4.60
C THR A 34 -3.21 -8.49 3.49
N GLY A 35 -2.50 -9.62 3.37
CA GLY A 35 -1.49 -9.80 2.35
C GLY A 35 -2.05 -10.53 1.15
N VAL A 36 -1.78 -10.03 -0.04
CA VAL A 36 -2.28 -10.61 -1.29
C VAL A 36 -1.14 -10.70 -2.29
N SER A 37 -0.93 -11.90 -2.82
CA SER A 37 0.07 -12.11 -3.86
C SER A 37 -0.55 -12.25 -5.25
N ASP A 38 -1.87 -12.43 -5.32
CA ASP A 38 -2.60 -12.60 -6.56
C ASP A 38 -3.37 -11.32 -6.89
N PRO A 39 -3.05 -10.65 -8.00
CA PRO A 39 -3.71 -9.40 -8.36
C PRO A 39 -5.22 -9.50 -8.55
N VAL A 40 -5.72 -10.66 -8.94
CA VAL A 40 -7.18 -10.86 -9.11
C VAL A 40 -7.89 -10.70 -7.76
N VAL A 41 -7.26 -11.16 -6.70
CA VAL A 41 -7.82 -11.06 -5.35
C VAL A 41 -7.88 -9.60 -4.89
N VAL A 42 -6.94 -8.76 -5.34
CA VAL A 42 -6.93 -7.34 -4.99
C VAL A 42 -8.22 -6.67 -5.41
N VAL A 43 -8.68 -6.93 -6.63
CA VAL A 43 -9.90 -6.33 -7.13
C VAL A 43 -11.08 -6.69 -6.24
N LYS A 44 -11.17 -7.95 -5.85
CA LYS A 44 -12.24 -8.42 -4.97
C LYS A 44 -12.18 -7.77 -3.60
N LYS A 45 -10.98 -7.65 -3.05
CA LYS A 45 -10.81 -7.05 -1.72
C LYS A 45 -11.19 -5.57 -1.72
N LEU A 46 -10.78 -4.83 -2.73
CA LEU A 46 -11.10 -3.41 -2.81
C LEU A 46 -12.56 -3.14 -3.14
N ALA A 47 -13.20 -4.08 -3.85
CA ALA A 47 -14.61 -3.94 -4.20
C ALA A 47 -15.54 -4.34 -3.06
N ASP A 48 -15.03 -5.02 -2.03
CA ASP A 48 -15.84 -5.47 -0.90
C ASP A 48 -16.23 -4.30 -0.02
N SER A 49 -17.50 -3.92 -0.05
CA SER A 49 -18.00 -2.76 0.69
C SER A 49 -18.02 -2.99 2.21
N GLU A 50 -17.97 -4.24 2.64
CA GLU A 50 -17.94 -4.55 4.08
C GLU A 50 -16.53 -4.49 4.65
N LYS A 51 -15.53 -4.59 3.79
CA LYS A 51 -14.14 -4.57 4.21
C LYS A 51 -13.49 -3.28 3.78
N ARG A 52 -13.16 -2.45 4.76
CA ARG A 52 -12.49 -1.18 4.48
C ARG A 52 -11.04 -1.25 4.88
N PHE A 53 -10.21 -0.72 4.01
CA PHE A 53 -8.79 -0.57 4.30
C PHE A 53 -8.48 0.90 4.55
N ASP A 54 -7.52 1.13 5.43
CA ASP A 54 -7.04 2.48 5.69
C ASP A 54 -5.87 2.84 4.79
N LEU A 55 -5.24 1.84 4.18
CA LEU A 55 -4.03 2.02 3.40
C LEU A 55 -3.83 0.85 2.45
N VAL A 56 -3.26 1.12 1.27
CA VAL A 56 -2.80 0.08 0.34
C VAL A 56 -1.31 0.26 0.11
N ILE A 57 -0.56 -0.84 0.22
CA ILE A 57 0.85 -0.89 -0.19
C ILE A 57 0.91 -1.88 -1.33
N THR A 58 1.46 -1.48 -2.47
CA THR A 58 1.53 -2.36 -3.64
C THR A 58 2.85 -2.22 -4.38
N ASP A 59 3.30 -3.35 -4.94
CA ASP A 59 4.37 -3.32 -5.93
C ASP A 59 3.80 -2.83 -7.26
N LEU A 60 4.64 -2.23 -8.06
CA LEU A 60 4.26 -1.68 -9.35
C LEU A 60 4.22 -2.74 -10.45
N ARG A 61 5.03 -3.78 -10.33
CA ARG A 61 5.15 -4.81 -11.36
C ARG A 61 4.71 -6.16 -10.84
N MET A 62 3.63 -6.67 -11.43
CA MET A 62 3.11 -8.00 -11.15
C MET A 62 2.73 -8.65 -12.49
N PRO A 63 2.84 -9.99 -12.62
CA PRO A 63 2.74 -10.65 -13.92
C PRO A 63 1.43 -10.43 -14.69
N VAL A 64 0.31 -10.41 -13.99
CA VAL A 64 -1.02 -10.37 -14.64
C VAL A 64 -1.68 -9.00 -14.49
N PHE A 65 -1.35 -8.29 -13.44
CA PHE A 65 -2.01 -7.04 -13.11
C PHE A 65 -0.97 -6.10 -12.53
N SER A 66 -0.81 -4.94 -13.10
CA SER A 66 0.22 -4.01 -12.64
C SER A 66 -0.24 -3.25 -11.41
N GLY A 67 0.73 -2.77 -10.63
CA GLY A 67 0.43 -1.87 -9.52
C GLY A 67 -0.24 -0.59 -9.98
N ARG A 68 -0.07 -0.22 -11.25
CA ARG A 68 -0.81 0.91 -11.81
C ARG A 68 -2.30 0.66 -11.83
N GLY A 69 -2.71 -0.59 -12.10
CA GLY A 69 -4.11 -0.97 -12.00
C GLY A 69 -4.63 -0.87 -10.59
N VAL A 70 -3.85 -1.30 -9.61
CA VAL A 70 -4.20 -1.16 -8.21
C VAL A 70 -4.34 0.32 -7.85
N LEU A 71 -3.39 1.14 -8.30
CA LEU A 71 -3.42 2.57 -8.03
C LEU A 71 -4.63 3.25 -8.67
N ALA A 72 -4.95 2.89 -9.91
CA ALA A 72 -6.12 3.44 -10.60
C ALA A 72 -7.41 3.05 -9.89
N LEU A 73 -7.51 1.81 -9.43
CA LEU A 73 -8.67 1.33 -8.70
C LEU A 73 -8.80 2.04 -7.35
N ALA A 74 -7.70 2.18 -6.63
CA ALA A 74 -7.69 2.84 -5.33
C ALA A 74 -7.96 4.35 -5.44
N SER A 75 -7.57 4.98 -6.54
CA SER A 75 -7.81 6.41 -6.72
C SER A 75 -9.29 6.74 -6.92
N ALA A 76 -10.11 5.73 -7.23
CA ALA A 76 -11.56 5.88 -7.21
C ALA A 76 -12.11 5.93 -5.77
N LEU A 77 -11.26 5.64 -4.78
CA LEU A 77 -11.58 5.70 -3.36
C LEU A 77 -10.75 6.82 -2.75
N PRO A 78 -11.25 8.06 -2.75
CA PRO A 78 -10.41 9.24 -2.50
C PRO A 78 -9.76 9.29 -1.12
N GLU A 79 -10.23 8.50 -0.17
CA GLU A 79 -9.67 8.50 1.17
C GLU A 79 -8.72 7.34 1.42
N LEU A 80 -8.37 6.62 0.38
CA LEU A 80 -7.48 5.46 0.50
C LEU A 80 -6.10 5.80 -0.04
N PRO A 81 -5.13 6.09 0.82
CA PRO A 81 -3.77 6.36 0.35
C PRO A 81 -3.11 5.09 -0.17
N VAL A 82 -2.28 5.25 -1.20
CA VAL A 82 -1.53 4.14 -1.81
C VAL A 82 -0.04 4.43 -1.72
N ILE A 83 0.71 3.48 -1.19
CA ILE A 83 2.17 3.52 -1.18
C ILE A 83 2.68 2.51 -2.20
N ILE A 84 3.53 2.95 -3.11
CA ILE A 84 4.19 2.06 -4.08
C ILE A 84 5.54 1.66 -3.52
N ILE A 85 5.83 0.37 -3.48
CA ILE A 85 7.13 -0.16 -3.07
C ILE A 85 7.57 -1.16 -4.13
N THR A 86 8.63 -0.84 -4.87
CA THR A 86 9.03 -1.66 -6.01
C THR A 86 10.55 -1.71 -6.18
N ALA A 87 11.04 -2.80 -6.77
CA ALA A 87 12.43 -2.92 -7.19
C ALA A 87 12.67 -2.22 -8.53
N PHE A 88 11.61 -1.84 -9.22
CA PHE A 88 11.68 -1.27 -10.57
C PHE A 88 11.35 0.22 -10.52
N GLY A 89 12.29 1.00 -10.01
CA GLY A 89 12.11 2.41 -9.87
C GLY A 89 12.88 3.21 -10.89
N GLY A 90 12.87 4.51 -10.68
CA GLY A 90 13.55 5.48 -11.49
C GLY A 90 12.76 6.78 -11.43
N PRO A 91 13.40 7.91 -11.75
CA PRO A 91 12.73 9.22 -11.65
C PRO A 91 11.45 9.32 -12.46
N ASP A 92 11.44 8.75 -13.66
CA ASP A 92 10.27 8.83 -14.52
C ASP A 92 9.11 8.00 -13.99
N ILE A 93 9.41 6.80 -13.51
CA ILE A 93 8.39 5.91 -12.96
C ILE A 93 7.84 6.46 -11.66
N GLN A 94 8.71 7.00 -10.83
CA GLN A 94 8.30 7.65 -9.58
C GLN A 94 7.38 8.84 -9.86
N ALA A 95 7.76 9.71 -10.79
CA ALA A 95 6.96 10.87 -11.14
C ALA A 95 5.59 10.45 -11.68
N GLN A 96 5.55 9.41 -12.50
CA GLN A 96 4.30 8.90 -13.03
C GLN A 96 3.38 8.37 -11.94
N ALA A 97 3.93 7.59 -11.01
CA ALA A 97 3.15 7.04 -9.90
C ALA A 97 2.55 8.14 -9.03
N LEU A 98 3.36 9.15 -8.73
CA LEU A 98 2.88 10.28 -7.91
C LEU A 98 1.81 11.09 -8.64
N ARG A 99 1.96 11.27 -9.96
CA ARG A 99 0.92 11.96 -10.76
C ARG A 99 -0.38 11.17 -10.80
N LEU A 100 -0.30 9.85 -10.73
CA LEU A 100 -1.50 9.01 -10.71
C LEU A 100 -2.15 8.95 -9.33
N GLY A 101 -1.55 9.58 -8.33
CA GLY A 101 -2.17 9.71 -7.03
C GLY A 101 -1.53 8.92 -5.90
N ALA A 102 -0.38 8.27 -6.14
CA ALA A 102 0.32 7.58 -5.06
C ALA A 102 0.72 8.58 -3.98
N PHE A 103 0.53 8.19 -2.72
CA PHE A 103 0.97 9.02 -1.61
C PHE A 103 2.50 9.06 -1.53
N ALA A 104 3.13 7.92 -1.75
CA ALA A 104 4.59 7.79 -1.69
C ALA A 104 5.07 6.70 -2.61
N PHE A 105 6.34 6.78 -2.97
CA PHE A 105 7.02 5.81 -3.82
C PHE A 105 8.35 5.47 -3.18
N LEU A 106 8.57 4.18 -2.90
CA LEU A 106 9.81 3.69 -2.30
C LEU A 106 10.42 2.60 -3.18
N GLU A 107 11.74 2.58 -3.24
CA GLU A 107 12.46 1.53 -3.96
C GLU A 107 12.93 0.45 -2.99
N LYS A 108 12.78 -0.81 -3.37
CA LYS A 108 13.31 -1.94 -2.60
C LYS A 108 14.84 -1.93 -2.65
N PRO A 109 15.52 -2.32 -1.59
CA PRO A 109 14.99 -2.79 -0.31
C PRO A 109 14.56 -1.64 0.60
N VAL A 110 13.53 -1.88 1.41
CA VAL A 110 13.00 -0.89 2.34
C VAL A 110 13.23 -1.38 3.76
N ALA A 111 13.90 -0.57 4.56
CA ALA A 111 14.13 -0.91 5.96
C ALA A 111 12.85 -0.76 6.78
N ALA A 112 12.69 -1.57 7.82
CA ALA A 112 11.50 -1.52 8.66
C ALA A 112 11.20 -0.13 9.22
N PRO A 113 12.17 0.63 9.74
CA PRO A 113 11.89 1.98 10.21
C PRO A 113 11.37 2.91 9.11
N GLN A 114 11.88 2.77 7.90
CA GLN A 114 11.44 3.57 6.76
C GLN A 114 10.00 3.23 6.39
N LEU A 115 9.67 1.94 6.37
CA LEU A 115 8.31 1.49 6.08
C LEU A 115 7.33 2.02 7.13
N ILE A 116 7.66 1.88 8.40
CA ILE A 116 6.82 2.35 9.49
C ILE A 116 6.58 3.86 9.38
N ASP A 117 7.64 4.62 9.10
CA ASP A 117 7.54 6.08 8.99
C ASP A 117 6.60 6.51 7.86
N VAL A 118 6.75 5.93 6.68
CA VAL A 118 5.90 6.31 5.54
C VAL A 118 4.45 5.90 5.77
N VAL A 119 4.22 4.77 6.41
CA VAL A 119 2.87 4.32 6.75
C VAL A 119 2.22 5.28 7.73
N LYS A 120 2.93 5.72 8.74
CA LYS A 120 2.40 6.70 9.68
C LYS A 120 2.02 8.00 9.00
N ARG A 121 2.84 8.47 8.08
CA ARG A 121 2.55 9.69 7.32
C ARG A 121 1.32 9.55 6.46
N ALA A 122 1.18 8.40 5.80
CA ALA A 122 0.02 8.14 4.94
C ALA A 122 -1.28 8.12 5.75
N LEU A 123 -1.25 7.47 6.90
CA LEU A 123 -2.42 7.37 7.75
C LEU A 123 -2.77 8.71 8.41
N ALA A 124 -1.77 9.50 8.77
CA ALA A 124 -2.00 10.82 9.34
C ALA A 124 -2.68 11.76 8.34
N ARG A 125 -2.43 11.57 7.04
CA ARG A 125 -3.05 12.36 6.00
C ARG A 125 -4.55 12.08 5.86
N SER A 126 -4.97 10.83 6.07
CA SER A 126 -6.34 10.42 5.84
C SER A 126 -7.38 11.28 6.58
N PRO A 127 -7.23 11.57 7.87
CA PRO A 127 -8.23 12.36 8.59
C PRO A 127 -8.35 13.80 8.12
N ILE A 128 -7.31 14.35 7.53
CA ILE A 128 -7.29 15.77 7.13
C ILE A 128 -8.28 16.06 6.01
N ARG A 129 -8.64 15.05 5.26
CA ARG A 129 -9.52 15.22 4.11
C ARG A 129 -10.99 15.37 4.46
N GLU A 130 -11.32 15.21 5.69
CA GLU A 130 -12.68 15.35 6.14
C GLU A 130 -13.20 16.76 6.06
N ALA A 131 -12.31 17.66 6.07
CA ALA A 131 -12.73 19.06 6.02
C ALA A 131 -13.60 19.37 4.82
#